data_6984428aaf9c626d9f42c472594de712
#
_entry.id   6984428aaf9c626d9f42c472594de712
#
_cell.length_a   1.000
_cell.length_b   1.000
_cell.length_c   1.000
_cell.angle_alpha   90.00
_cell.angle_beta   90.00
_cell.angle_gamma   90.00
#
_symmetry.space_group_name_H-M   'P 1'
#
loop_
_entity.id
_entity.type
_entity.pdbx_description
1 polymer ?
#
loop_
_entity_poly.entity_id
_entity_poly.type
_entity_poly.pdbx_seq_one_letter_code
_entity_poly.pdbx_strand_id
1 'polypeptide(L)'
;MQYRIEKDTMGEVKVPADKLWGAQTERSFENFKIGPKASMPLEIIYGFAYLKKAAAYTNCELGVLPEEKRDLIAKVCDEILEGKHDDQFPLVIWQTGSGTQSNMNVNEVVANRAHQLAGKTIGEGDKTLQPNDDVNKSQSSNDTFPTGMHIAAYKKLIETTIPGVEQLHKTLSKKANDFKEVVKIGRTHFMDATPLTLGQEFSGYAAQLEYGIKALKNTLPHLAELALGGTAVGTGLNTPKGYDVKVAAYIAKFTDLPFVTAKNKFEALAAHDALVESHGALKQLAVSLNKIANDVRMLSSGPRSGIGEISIPANEPGSSIMPGKVNPTQCEALTMVCAQVIGNDMAIAVGGMQGQFELNVFKPVMAANFLQSAQLIGDACVSFDIHCAEGIEPNYEVIKKQLNNSLMLVTALNPKIGYYKAAEIANTAHKNGTTLKEEAVNLGYTTAEEFDAWVKPEDMV
;
A
#
# COMPACT_ATOMS: atom_id res chain seq x y z
N MET A 1 -18.41 -37.06 2.40
CA MET A 1 -17.09 -36.57 2.83
C MET A 1 -16.59 -37.56 3.88
N GLN A 2 -15.37 -38.04 3.74
CA GLN A 2 -14.75 -38.89 4.76
C GLN A 2 -14.10 -37.97 5.81
N TYR A 3 -14.12 -38.40 7.07
CA TYR A 3 -13.53 -37.67 8.18
C TYR A 3 -12.54 -38.57 8.91
N ARG A 4 -11.49 -37.96 9.46
CA ARG A 4 -10.59 -38.58 10.44
C ARG A 4 -10.81 -37.91 11.81
N ILE A 5 -10.40 -38.59 12.86
CA ILE A 5 -10.41 -38.05 14.22
C ILE A 5 -9.02 -37.47 14.52
N GLU A 6 -8.98 -36.21 14.81
CA GLU A 6 -7.81 -35.50 15.40
C GLU A 6 -8.10 -35.18 16.86
N LYS A 7 -7.06 -34.92 17.65
CA LYS A 7 -7.21 -34.62 19.06
C LYS A 7 -6.34 -33.44 19.46
N ASP A 8 -6.90 -32.55 20.26
CA ASP A 8 -6.19 -31.49 20.96
C ASP A 8 -6.43 -31.59 22.51
N THR A 9 -6.01 -30.58 23.27
CA THR A 9 -6.16 -30.55 24.71
C THR A 9 -7.62 -30.46 25.17
N MET A 10 -8.56 -30.15 24.29
CA MET A 10 -9.99 -30.07 24.59
C MET A 10 -10.75 -31.35 24.17
N GLY A 11 -10.07 -32.31 23.54
CA GLY A 11 -10.66 -33.58 23.11
C GLY A 11 -10.65 -33.82 21.61
N GLU A 12 -11.47 -34.75 21.17
CA GLU A 12 -11.54 -35.20 19.77
C GLU A 12 -12.32 -34.23 18.88
N VAL A 13 -11.86 -34.12 17.63
CA VAL A 13 -12.49 -33.31 16.58
C VAL A 13 -12.51 -34.11 15.28
N LYS A 14 -13.61 -34.02 14.54
CA LYS A 14 -13.73 -34.58 13.20
C LYS A 14 -13.18 -33.60 12.18
N VAL A 15 -12.10 -33.98 11.51
CA VAL A 15 -11.47 -33.19 10.44
C VAL A 15 -11.68 -33.89 9.10
N PRO A 16 -11.96 -33.19 7.98
CA PRO A 16 -12.06 -33.82 6.67
C PRO A 16 -10.76 -34.59 6.35
N ALA A 17 -10.91 -35.83 5.88
CA ALA A 17 -9.77 -36.75 5.76
C ALA A 17 -8.73 -36.31 4.74
N ASP A 18 -9.15 -35.52 3.74
CA ASP A 18 -8.30 -34.99 2.65
C ASP A 18 -7.52 -33.73 3.04
N LYS A 19 -7.82 -33.12 4.21
CA LYS A 19 -7.22 -31.86 4.62
C LYS A 19 -5.96 -32.06 5.49
N LEU A 20 -4.97 -31.16 5.30
CA LEU A 20 -3.74 -31.19 6.06
C LEU A 20 -3.82 -30.53 7.43
N TRP A 21 -4.81 -29.64 7.66
CA TRP A 21 -5.00 -29.04 9.00
C TRP A 21 -5.50 -30.05 10.01
N GLY A 22 -5.40 -29.69 11.28
CA GLY A 22 -5.73 -30.56 12.42
C GLY A 22 -6.88 -30.02 13.28
N ALA A 23 -6.92 -30.47 14.54
CA ALA A 23 -8.01 -30.21 15.45
C ALA A 23 -8.20 -28.73 15.80
N GLN A 24 -7.14 -27.99 16.06
CA GLN A 24 -7.24 -26.57 16.46
C GLN A 24 -7.74 -25.69 15.31
N THR A 25 -7.28 -25.95 14.08
CA THR A 25 -7.78 -25.27 12.88
C THR A 25 -9.25 -25.58 12.65
N GLU A 26 -9.68 -26.82 12.72
CA GLU A 26 -11.08 -27.20 12.53
C GLU A 26 -11.99 -26.53 13.56
N ARG A 27 -11.60 -26.47 14.85
CA ARG A 27 -12.37 -25.73 15.86
C ARG A 27 -12.51 -24.25 15.51
N SER A 28 -11.44 -23.61 15.05
CA SER A 28 -11.47 -22.21 14.63
C SER A 28 -12.39 -22.01 13.43
N PHE A 29 -12.29 -22.90 12.43
CA PHE A 29 -13.15 -22.89 11.23
C PHE A 29 -14.64 -23.05 11.58
N GLU A 30 -14.96 -23.87 12.59
CA GLU A 30 -16.33 -24.04 13.06
C GLU A 30 -16.83 -22.87 13.92
N ASN A 31 -15.97 -22.28 14.74
CA ASN A 31 -16.35 -21.23 15.70
C ASN A 31 -16.48 -19.84 15.08
N PHE A 32 -15.67 -19.51 14.08
CA PHE A 32 -15.59 -18.16 13.53
C PHE A 32 -16.15 -18.09 12.08
N LYS A 33 -17.46 -18.14 11.97
CA LYS A 33 -18.18 -17.99 10.67
C LYS A 33 -18.53 -16.52 10.41
N ILE A 34 -17.50 -15.65 10.38
CA ILE A 34 -17.63 -14.20 10.27
C ILE A 34 -16.96 -13.73 8.96
N GLY A 35 -17.73 -13.11 8.08
CA GLY A 35 -17.22 -12.61 6.80
C GLY A 35 -16.87 -13.71 5.80
N PRO A 36 -16.08 -13.39 4.76
CA PRO A 36 -15.66 -14.34 3.76
C PRO A 36 -14.79 -15.45 4.31
N LYS A 37 -14.98 -16.68 3.87
CA LYS A 37 -14.11 -17.82 4.20
C LYS A 37 -12.71 -17.58 3.64
N ALA A 38 -11.69 -18.15 4.29
CA ALA A 38 -10.29 -18.04 3.90
C ALA A 38 -9.85 -16.57 3.69
N SER A 39 -10.33 -15.67 4.53
CA SER A 39 -10.02 -14.25 4.43
C SER A 39 -8.71 -13.85 5.12
N MET A 40 -8.02 -14.75 5.82
CA MET A 40 -6.65 -14.51 6.29
C MET A 40 -5.73 -14.39 5.06
N PRO A 41 -5.02 -13.27 4.88
CA PRO A 41 -4.14 -13.10 3.72
C PRO A 41 -3.07 -14.19 3.65
N LEU A 42 -2.86 -14.77 2.45
CA LEU A 42 -1.83 -15.79 2.23
C LEU A 42 -0.42 -15.26 2.48
N GLU A 43 -0.18 -13.97 2.31
CA GLU A 43 1.09 -13.32 2.65
C GLU A 43 1.47 -13.52 4.12
N ILE A 44 0.49 -13.56 5.03
CA ILE A 44 0.73 -13.90 6.43
C ILE A 44 1.17 -15.36 6.56
N ILE A 45 0.53 -16.28 5.83
CA ILE A 45 0.90 -17.70 5.81
C ILE A 45 2.32 -17.89 5.27
N TYR A 46 2.68 -17.18 4.20
CA TYR A 46 4.05 -17.20 3.67
C TYR A 46 5.05 -16.58 4.67
N GLY A 47 4.66 -15.52 5.39
CA GLY A 47 5.44 -14.99 6.50
C GLY A 47 5.69 -16.03 7.59
N PHE A 48 4.65 -16.81 7.94
CA PHE A 48 4.81 -17.95 8.83
C PHE A 48 5.74 -19.04 8.26
N ALA A 49 5.65 -19.37 6.98
CA ALA A 49 6.53 -20.38 6.37
C ALA A 49 8.00 -19.97 6.47
N TYR A 50 8.33 -18.70 6.20
CA TYR A 50 9.70 -18.20 6.40
C TYR A 50 10.17 -18.33 7.85
N LEU A 51 9.35 -17.87 8.81
CA LEU A 51 9.76 -17.92 10.23
C LEU A 51 9.82 -19.35 10.78
N LYS A 52 8.92 -20.26 10.36
CA LYS A 52 8.95 -21.67 10.81
C LYS A 52 10.20 -22.39 10.28
N LYS A 53 10.54 -22.14 9.01
CA LYS A 53 11.78 -22.64 8.42
C LYS A 53 12.99 -22.10 9.21
N ALA A 54 13.06 -20.81 9.45
CA ALA A 54 14.13 -20.17 10.21
C ALA A 54 14.22 -20.69 11.65
N ALA A 55 13.09 -20.87 12.32
CA ALA A 55 13.01 -21.44 13.67
C ALA A 55 13.53 -22.88 13.72
N ALA A 56 13.21 -23.71 12.72
CA ALA A 56 13.70 -25.09 12.64
C ALA A 56 15.24 -25.12 12.48
N TYR A 57 15.80 -24.28 11.60
CA TYR A 57 17.27 -24.17 11.44
C TYR A 57 17.93 -23.68 12.73
N THR A 58 17.36 -22.64 13.36
CA THR A 58 17.88 -22.07 14.61
C THR A 58 17.85 -23.09 15.76
N ASN A 59 16.74 -23.78 15.94
CA ASN A 59 16.58 -24.79 16.99
C ASN A 59 17.53 -25.98 16.75
N CYS A 60 17.78 -26.37 15.50
CA CYS A 60 18.73 -27.41 15.17
C CYS A 60 20.16 -26.97 15.48
N GLU A 61 20.58 -25.78 15.07
CA GLU A 61 21.91 -25.23 15.35
C GLU A 61 22.16 -25.07 16.86
N LEU A 62 21.12 -24.75 17.62
CA LEU A 62 21.19 -24.64 19.08
C LEU A 62 21.00 -25.99 19.82
N GLY A 63 20.93 -27.09 19.08
CA GLY A 63 20.93 -28.45 19.63
C GLY A 63 19.61 -28.90 20.27
N VAL A 64 18.50 -28.22 20.03
CA VAL A 64 17.19 -28.54 20.64
C VAL A 64 16.17 -29.13 19.64
N LEU A 65 16.53 -29.27 18.37
CA LEU A 65 15.74 -29.94 17.33
C LEU A 65 16.68 -30.84 16.48
N PRO A 66 16.33 -32.13 16.26
CA PRO A 66 17.12 -33.01 15.39
C PRO A 66 17.14 -32.57 13.93
N GLU A 67 18.22 -32.85 13.18
CA GLU A 67 18.37 -32.45 11.78
C GLU A 67 17.26 -33.00 10.88
N GLU A 68 16.85 -34.24 11.08
CA GLU A 68 15.77 -34.87 10.30
C GLU A 68 14.45 -34.11 10.43
N LYS A 69 14.14 -33.64 11.64
CA LYS A 69 12.92 -32.82 11.86
C LYS A 69 13.05 -31.44 11.25
N ARG A 70 14.22 -30.79 11.37
CA ARG A 70 14.53 -29.53 10.68
C ARG A 70 14.27 -29.64 9.18
N ASP A 71 14.79 -30.69 8.54
CA ASP A 71 14.71 -30.86 7.09
C ASP A 71 13.28 -31.11 6.62
N LEU A 72 12.50 -31.88 7.38
CA LEU A 72 11.08 -32.07 7.10
C LEU A 72 10.28 -30.77 7.22
N ILE A 73 10.49 -30.00 8.30
CA ILE A 73 9.84 -28.68 8.49
C ILE A 73 10.22 -27.77 7.33
N ALA A 74 11.49 -27.64 7.02
CA ALA A 74 11.99 -26.77 5.96
C ALA A 74 11.38 -27.13 4.60
N LYS A 75 11.33 -28.42 4.26
CA LYS A 75 10.76 -28.90 3.00
C LYS A 75 9.29 -28.54 2.86
N VAL A 76 8.50 -28.71 3.90
CA VAL A 76 7.06 -28.34 3.85
C VAL A 76 6.88 -26.82 3.79
N CYS A 77 7.71 -26.05 4.51
CA CYS A 77 7.68 -24.59 4.41
C CYS A 77 8.00 -24.14 2.97
N ASP A 78 8.94 -24.78 2.28
CA ASP A 78 9.22 -24.47 0.87
C ASP A 78 8.02 -24.82 -0.03
N GLU A 79 7.35 -25.96 0.19
CA GLU A 79 6.10 -26.29 -0.52
C GLU A 79 5.00 -25.21 -0.30
N ILE A 80 4.88 -24.67 0.91
CA ILE A 80 3.94 -23.58 1.22
C ILE A 80 4.33 -22.30 0.47
N LEU A 81 5.61 -21.91 0.47
CA LEU A 81 6.10 -20.73 -0.25
C LEU A 81 5.93 -20.83 -1.76
N GLU A 82 5.90 -22.03 -2.31
CA GLU A 82 5.59 -22.31 -3.71
C GLU A 82 4.06 -22.30 -4.02
N GLY A 83 3.21 -22.03 -3.03
CA GLY A 83 1.74 -21.99 -3.18
C GLY A 83 1.06 -23.37 -3.31
N LYS A 84 1.77 -24.47 -3.04
CA LYS A 84 1.24 -25.83 -3.24
C LYS A 84 0.13 -26.22 -2.27
N HIS A 85 -0.05 -25.47 -1.19
CA HIS A 85 -0.97 -25.80 -0.09
C HIS A 85 -1.89 -24.64 0.29
N ASP A 86 -2.12 -23.67 -0.60
CA ASP A 86 -2.91 -22.45 -0.31
C ASP A 86 -4.35 -22.78 0.13
N ASP A 87 -4.94 -23.87 -0.37
CA ASP A 87 -6.26 -24.36 0.01
C ASP A 87 -6.33 -24.99 1.41
N GLN A 88 -5.19 -25.11 2.11
CA GLN A 88 -5.10 -25.66 3.45
C GLN A 88 -5.18 -24.60 4.58
N PHE A 89 -5.41 -23.34 4.21
CA PHE A 89 -5.48 -22.21 5.13
C PHE A 89 -6.88 -21.55 5.10
N PRO A 90 -7.92 -22.22 5.66
CA PRO A 90 -9.31 -21.80 5.48
C PRO A 90 -9.77 -20.70 6.44
N LEU A 91 -8.90 -20.22 7.35
CA LEU A 91 -9.29 -19.36 8.45
C LEU A 91 -9.61 -17.94 8.01
N VAL A 92 -10.40 -17.27 8.85
CA VAL A 92 -10.81 -15.89 8.64
C VAL A 92 -9.96 -14.93 9.47
N ILE A 93 -9.95 -13.65 9.11
CA ILE A 93 -9.30 -12.59 9.92
C ILE A 93 -10.01 -12.39 11.27
N TRP A 94 -11.30 -12.68 11.35
CA TRP A 94 -12.14 -12.54 12.55
C TRP A 94 -12.00 -13.78 13.45
N GLN A 95 -10.81 -13.95 14.00
CA GLN A 95 -10.42 -15.05 14.90
C GLN A 95 -9.87 -14.47 16.21
N THR A 96 -9.22 -15.29 17.05
CA THR A 96 -8.53 -14.74 18.22
C THR A 96 -7.51 -13.66 17.79
N GLY A 97 -7.53 -12.55 18.47
CA GLY A 97 -6.72 -11.38 18.11
C GLY A 97 -5.20 -11.57 18.27
N SER A 98 -4.77 -12.61 19.00
CA SER A 98 -3.36 -13.02 19.06
C SER A 98 -2.87 -13.71 17.76
N GLY A 99 -3.81 -14.23 16.95
CA GLY A 99 -3.50 -15.02 15.75
C GLY A 99 -3.12 -16.47 16.03
N THR A 100 -3.43 -16.99 17.23
CA THR A 100 -3.07 -18.36 17.63
C THR A 100 -3.60 -19.41 16.65
N GLN A 101 -4.83 -19.26 16.16
CA GLN A 101 -5.39 -20.24 15.22
C GLN A 101 -4.62 -20.27 13.91
N SER A 102 -4.20 -19.14 13.37
CA SER A 102 -3.37 -19.08 12.14
C SER A 102 -1.99 -19.70 12.37
N ASN A 103 -1.35 -19.43 13.53
CA ASN A 103 -0.10 -20.08 13.89
C ASN A 103 -0.27 -21.60 13.96
N MET A 104 -1.34 -22.08 14.61
CA MET A 104 -1.60 -23.51 14.72
C MET A 104 -1.99 -24.13 13.38
N ASN A 105 -2.71 -23.43 12.53
CA ASN A 105 -3.00 -23.89 11.18
C ASN A 105 -1.72 -24.23 10.41
N VAL A 106 -0.74 -23.33 10.42
CA VAL A 106 0.56 -23.59 9.79
C VAL A 106 1.27 -24.76 10.46
N ASN A 107 1.32 -24.81 11.80
CA ASN A 107 1.95 -25.89 12.53
C ASN A 107 1.33 -27.27 12.19
N GLU A 108 0.00 -27.35 12.14
CA GLU A 108 -0.74 -28.56 11.83
C GLU A 108 -0.53 -29.01 10.38
N VAL A 109 -0.59 -28.08 9.41
CA VAL A 109 -0.31 -28.37 8.01
C VAL A 109 1.11 -28.87 7.82
N VAL A 110 2.11 -28.21 8.44
CA VAL A 110 3.51 -28.64 8.38
C VAL A 110 3.68 -30.05 8.98
N ALA A 111 3.11 -30.32 10.16
CA ALA A 111 3.24 -31.62 10.81
C ALA A 111 2.56 -32.75 10.00
N ASN A 112 1.35 -32.53 9.51
CA ASN A 112 0.63 -33.56 8.76
C ASN A 112 1.21 -33.78 7.36
N ARG A 113 1.70 -32.73 6.67
CA ARG A 113 2.40 -32.89 5.39
C ARG A 113 3.74 -33.62 5.57
N ALA A 114 4.50 -33.32 6.60
CA ALA A 114 5.72 -34.04 6.93
C ALA A 114 5.45 -35.51 7.21
N HIS A 115 4.33 -35.86 7.85
CA HIS A 115 3.90 -37.24 8.07
C HIS A 115 3.66 -38.00 6.76
N GLN A 116 3.01 -37.35 5.78
CA GLN A 116 2.86 -37.90 4.41
C GLN A 116 4.22 -38.06 3.69
N LEU A 117 5.11 -37.07 3.82
CA LEU A 117 6.46 -37.15 3.21
C LEU A 117 7.31 -38.27 3.79
N ALA A 118 7.02 -38.68 5.03
CA ALA A 118 7.60 -39.85 5.65
C ALA A 118 6.93 -41.19 5.25
N GLY A 119 6.02 -41.17 4.26
CA GLY A 119 5.32 -42.36 3.75
C GLY A 119 4.20 -42.89 4.62
N LYS A 120 3.67 -42.06 5.53
CA LYS A 120 2.61 -42.45 6.47
C LYS A 120 1.25 -41.83 6.11
N THR A 121 0.17 -42.39 6.63
CA THR A 121 -1.21 -41.89 6.43
C THR A 121 -1.56 -40.93 7.58
N ILE A 122 -2.13 -39.76 7.25
CA ILE A 122 -2.56 -38.78 8.24
C ILE A 122 -3.66 -39.39 9.12
N GLY A 123 -3.53 -39.23 10.44
CA GLY A 123 -4.46 -39.80 11.42
C GLY A 123 -4.11 -41.21 11.88
N GLU A 124 -3.08 -41.85 11.32
CA GLU A 124 -2.63 -43.19 11.68
C GLU A 124 -1.23 -43.19 12.29
N GLY A 125 -1.06 -43.95 13.35
CA GLY A 125 0.22 -44.11 14.05
C GLY A 125 0.75 -42.85 14.73
N ASP A 126 2.00 -42.90 15.19
CA ASP A 126 2.65 -41.77 15.86
C ASP A 126 3.04 -40.68 14.85
N LYS A 127 2.70 -39.42 15.15
CA LYS A 127 3.05 -38.28 14.32
C LYS A 127 4.55 -38.15 14.16
N THR A 128 5.01 -37.98 12.92
CA THR A 128 6.44 -37.76 12.58
C THR A 128 6.95 -36.44 13.18
N LEU A 129 6.10 -35.40 13.15
CA LEU A 129 6.31 -34.11 13.81
C LEU A 129 5.13 -33.78 14.68
N GLN A 130 5.38 -33.27 15.88
CA GLN A 130 4.36 -32.70 16.74
C GLN A 130 4.19 -31.20 16.42
N PRO A 131 2.94 -30.72 16.15
CA PRO A 131 2.71 -29.31 15.83
C PRO A 131 3.25 -28.35 16.91
N ASN A 132 3.03 -28.67 18.19
CA ASN A 132 3.45 -27.81 19.30
C ASN A 132 4.92 -28.02 19.69
N ASP A 133 5.38 -29.28 19.81
CA ASP A 133 6.68 -29.59 20.40
C ASP A 133 7.83 -29.48 19.40
N ASP A 134 7.56 -29.67 18.11
CA ASP A 134 8.57 -29.64 17.05
C ASP A 134 8.45 -28.39 16.18
N VAL A 135 7.28 -28.16 15.55
CA VAL A 135 7.08 -27.04 14.60
C VAL A 135 7.04 -25.70 15.33
N ASN A 136 6.41 -25.66 16.51
CA ASN A 136 6.30 -24.45 17.35
C ASN A 136 7.40 -24.34 18.41
N LYS A 137 8.44 -25.17 18.35
CA LYS A 137 9.52 -25.18 19.35
C LYS A 137 10.17 -23.80 19.51
N SER A 138 10.38 -23.36 20.75
CA SER A 138 10.94 -22.07 21.13
C SER A 138 10.11 -20.85 20.69
N GLN A 139 8.81 -21.02 20.48
CA GLN A 139 7.91 -20.00 19.96
C GLN A 139 6.61 -19.93 20.78
N SER A 140 5.94 -18.78 20.64
CA SER A 140 4.54 -18.55 21.03
C SER A 140 3.80 -17.97 19.82
N SER A 141 2.46 -18.12 19.76
CA SER A 141 1.66 -17.38 18.80
C SER A 141 1.82 -15.86 18.98
N ASN A 142 2.15 -15.43 20.19
CA ASN A 142 2.28 -14.03 20.56
C ASN A 142 3.48 -13.34 19.86
N ASP A 143 4.57 -14.05 19.63
CA ASP A 143 5.75 -13.56 18.91
C ASP A 143 5.80 -13.99 17.43
N THR A 144 5.17 -15.13 17.07
CA THR A 144 5.17 -15.60 15.68
C THR A 144 4.25 -14.79 14.77
N PHE A 145 3.02 -14.48 15.22
CA PHE A 145 2.09 -13.73 14.37
C PHE A 145 2.62 -12.33 14.02
N PRO A 146 3.09 -11.49 14.96
CA PRO A 146 3.67 -10.20 14.61
C PRO A 146 4.91 -10.33 13.73
N THR A 147 5.72 -11.38 13.89
CA THR A 147 6.85 -11.65 13.00
C THR A 147 6.37 -11.96 11.57
N GLY A 148 5.39 -12.86 11.39
CA GLY A 148 4.78 -13.13 10.09
C GLY A 148 4.15 -11.89 9.47
N MET A 149 3.51 -11.06 10.27
CA MET A 149 2.91 -9.78 9.89
C MET A 149 3.95 -8.78 9.38
N HIS A 150 5.10 -8.63 10.06
CA HIS A 150 6.20 -7.78 9.63
C HIS A 150 6.84 -8.27 8.34
N ILE A 151 7.08 -9.59 8.21
CA ILE A 151 7.64 -10.18 6.98
C ILE A 151 6.71 -9.90 5.79
N ALA A 152 5.41 -10.17 5.94
CA ALA A 152 4.42 -9.95 4.91
C ALA A 152 4.31 -8.46 4.51
N ALA A 153 4.24 -7.57 5.49
CA ALA A 153 4.14 -6.13 5.26
C ALA A 153 5.38 -5.57 4.55
N TYR A 154 6.57 -5.92 5.03
CA TYR A 154 7.84 -5.48 4.43
C TYR A 154 7.93 -5.92 2.96
N LYS A 155 7.71 -7.23 2.70
CA LYS A 155 7.73 -7.77 1.33
C LYS A 155 6.73 -7.07 0.43
N LYS A 156 5.49 -6.87 0.89
CA LYS A 156 4.45 -6.20 0.12
C LYS A 156 4.85 -4.76 -0.26
N LEU A 157 5.47 -4.02 0.66
CA LEU A 157 5.95 -2.67 0.38
C LEU A 157 7.04 -2.65 -0.69
N ILE A 158 8.04 -3.53 -0.60
CA ILE A 158 9.20 -3.50 -1.52
C ILE A 158 8.95 -4.20 -2.85
N GLU A 159 8.05 -5.20 -2.88
CA GLU A 159 7.80 -6.00 -4.09
C GLU A 159 6.63 -5.46 -4.93
N THR A 160 5.71 -4.70 -4.32
CA THR A 160 4.48 -4.23 -5.00
C THR A 160 4.31 -2.72 -4.88
N THR A 161 4.26 -2.19 -3.65
CA THR A 161 3.85 -0.80 -3.42
C THR A 161 4.88 0.19 -3.93
N ILE A 162 6.11 0.10 -3.45
CA ILE A 162 7.18 1.04 -3.81
C ILE A 162 7.46 0.99 -5.32
N PRO A 163 7.63 -0.19 -5.96
CA PRO A 163 7.83 -0.25 -7.40
C PRO A 163 6.68 0.37 -8.21
N GLY A 164 5.43 0.15 -7.82
CA GLY A 164 4.28 0.75 -8.50
C GLY A 164 4.26 2.27 -8.40
N VAL A 165 4.56 2.83 -7.23
CA VAL A 165 4.65 4.28 -7.03
C VAL A 165 5.86 4.87 -7.78
N GLU A 166 7.01 4.20 -7.77
CA GLU A 166 8.21 4.61 -8.51
C GLU A 166 7.99 4.63 -10.02
N GLN A 167 7.23 3.68 -10.56
CA GLN A 167 6.84 3.66 -11.97
C GLN A 167 6.02 4.90 -12.33
N LEU A 168 4.96 5.21 -11.61
CA LEU A 168 4.13 6.39 -11.83
C LEU A 168 4.93 7.69 -11.64
N HIS A 169 5.79 7.77 -10.61
CA HIS A 169 6.68 8.89 -10.38
C HIS A 169 7.58 9.17 -11.58
N LYS A 170 8.16 8.13 -12.19
CA LYS A 170 9.00 8.24 -13.38
C LYS A 170 8.24 8.84 -14.56
N THR A 171 7.02 8.39 -14.80
CA THR A 171 6.17 8.91 -15.89
C THR A 171 5.78 10.37 -15.66
N LEU A 172 5.33 10.73 -14.44
CA LEU A 172 4.98 12.12 -14.13
C LEU A 172 6.19 13.06 -14.19
N SER A 173 7.37 12.60 -13.78
CA SER A 173 8.63 13.35 -13.92
C SER A 173 8.99 13.57 -15.39
N LYS A 174 8.78 12.56 -16.24
CA LYS A 174 8.97 12.70 -17.69
C LYS A 174 7.98 13.72 -18.27
N LYS A 175 6.69 13.63 -17.92
CA LYS A 175 5.66 14.59 -18.36
C LYS A 175 5.98 16.01 -17.89
N ALA A 176 6.49 16.20 -16.68
CA ALA A 176 6.95 17.50 -16.20
C ALA A 176 8.04 18.10 -17.10
N ASN A 177 8.98 17.29 -17.53
CA ASN A 177 10.02 17.74 -18.47
C ASN A 177 9.48 17.97 -19.88
N ASP A 178 8.63 17.08 -20.41
CA ASP A 178 8.08 17.17 -21.77
C ASP A 178 7.21 18.43 -21.94
N PHE A 179 6.51 18.85 -20.86
CA PHE A 179 5.59 19.99 -20.87
C PHE A 179 6.17 21.29 -20.30
N LYS A 180 7.47 21.36 -20.09
CA LYS A 180 8.14 22.52 -19.45
C LYS A 180 7.96 23.85 -20.18
N GLU A 181 7.73 23.81 -21.48
CA GLU A 181 7.53 25.00 -22.33
C GLU A 181 6.03 25.29 -22.60
N VAL A 182 5.11 24.50 -22.04
CA VAL A 182 3.66 24.65 -22.28
C VAL A 182 3.09 25.62 -21.27
N VAL A 183 3.09 26.91 -21.58
CA VAL A 183 2.56 27.98 -20.72
C VAL A 183 1.02 27.92 -20.72
N LYS A 184 0.43 27.90 -19.54
CA LYS A 184 -1.01 27.85 -19.30
C LYS A 184 -1.42 28.78 -18.16
N ILE A 185 -2.72 29.02 -18.03
CA ILE A 185 -3.22 29.73 -16.85
C ILE A 185 -3.11 28.84 -15.58
N GLY A 186 -2.71 29.44 -14.46
CA GLY A 186 -2.83 28.84 -13.15
C GLY A 186 -4.24 29.00 -12.60
N ARG A 187 -4.61 28.15 -11.63
CA ARG A 187 -5.86 28.24 -10.88
C ARG A 187 -5.63 28.09 -9.38
N THR A 188 -6.15 29.05 -8.62
CA THR A 188 -6.27 28.98 -7.16
C THR A 188 -7.73 29.19 -6.78
N HIS A 189 -8.25 28.44 -5.82
CA HIS A 189 -9.69 28.47 -5.47
C HIS A 189 -10.65 28.16 -6.64
N PHE A 190 -10.18 27.42 -7.66
CA PHE A 190 -10.84 27.26 -8.97
C PHE A 190 -11.03 28.56 -9.79
N MET A 191 -10.40 29.64 -9.36
CA MET A 191 -10.42 30.93 -10.07
C MET A 191 -9.10 31.09 -10.84
N ASP A 192 -9.17 31.87 -11.92
CA ASP A 192 -8.03 32.19 -12.75
C ASP A 192 -6.93 32.87 -11.92
N ALA A 193 -5.69 32.43 -12.12
CA ALA A 193 -4.50 32.95 -11.46
C ALA A 193 -3.43 33.32 -12.51
N THR A 194 -2.26 33.69 -12.05
CA THR A 194 -1.12 33.97 -12.92
C THR A 194 -0.67 32.70 -13.67
N PRO A 195 -0.03 32.85 -14.85
CA PRO A 195 0.48 31.73 -15.62
C PRO A 195 1.50 30.87 -14.85
N LEU A 196 1.57 29.62 -15.26
CA LEU A 196 2.67 28.68 -14.99
C LEU A 196 2.80 27.76 -16.21
N THR A 197 3.82 26.92 -16.26
CA THR A 197 3.84 25.86 -17.27
C THR A 197 3.12 24.61 -16.82
N LEU A 198 2.57 23.84 -17.75
CA LEU A 198 2.01 22.52 -17.47
C LEU A 198 3.07 21.60 -16.86
N GLY A 199 4.33 21.76 -17.30
CA GLY A 199 5.47 21.04 -16.71
C GLY A 199 5.70 21.37 -15.24
N GLN A 200 5.56 22.65 -14.83
CA GLN A 200 5.64 23.04 -13.41
C GLN A 200 4.50 22.42 -12.61
N GLU A 201 3.28 22.39 -13.14
CA GLU A 201 2.14 21.73 -12.48
C GLU A 201 2.39 20.22 -12.27
N PHE A 202 2.87 19.50 -13.30
CA PHE A 202 3.22 18.08 -13.20
C PHE A 202 4.43 17.83 -12.30
N SER A 203 5.38 18.75 -12.21
CA SER A 203 6.52 18.64 -11.29
C SER A 203 6.07 18.60 -9.82
N GLY A 204 4.99 19.32 -9.49
CA GLY A 204 4.37 19.24 -8.17
C GLY A 204 3.82 17.85 -7.87
N TYR A 205 3.20 17.18 -8.85
CA TYR A 205 2.71 15.80 -8.71
C TYR A 205 3.88 14.81 -8.51
N ALA A 206 4.93 14.94 -9.31
CA ALA A 206 6.13 14.12 -9.19
C ALA A 206 6.77 14.27 -7.81
N ALA A 207 6.92 15.50 -7.32
CA ALA A 207 7.48 15.77 -5.98
C ALA A 207 6.64 15.15 -4.85
N GLN A 208 5.29 15.16 -4.95
CA GLN A 208 4.43 14.51 -3.97
C GLN A 208 4.70 12.99 -3.88
N LEU A 209 4.89 12.33 -5.02
CA LEU A 209 5.22 10.90 -5.05
C LEU A 209 6.64 10.62 -4.53
N GLU A 210 7.61 11.44 -4.86
CA GLU A 210 8.99 11.34 -4.35
C GLU A 210 9.01 11.39 -2.81
N TYR A 211 8.32 12.37 -2.23
CA TYR A 211 8.19 12.46 -0.77
C TYR A 211 7.44 11.28 -0.17
N GLY A 212 6.41 10.76 -0.84
CA GLY A 212 5.68 9.57 -0.40
C GLY A 212 6.56 8.31 -0.42
N ILE A 213 7.34 8.09 -1.48
CA ILE A 213 8.32 7.00 -1.57
C ILE A 213 9.35 7.12 -0.44
N LYS A 214 9.87 8.32 -0.20
CA LYS A 214 10.82 8.57 0.89
C LYS A 214 10.20 8.27 2.25
N ALA A 215 8.96 8.69 2.48
CA ALA A 215 8.24 8.41 3.72
C ALA A 215 8.11 6.90 3.96
N LEU A 216 7.69 6.13 2.95
CA LEU A 216 7.62 4.65 3.04
C LEU A 216 8.99 4.03 3.34
N LYS A 217 10.03 4.42 2.60
CA LYS A 217 11.38 3.88 2.80
C LYS A 217 11.92 4.16 4.20
N ASN A 218 11.56 5.28 4.80
CA ASN A 218 11.97 5.64 6.16
C ASN A 218 11.34 4.75 7.24
N THR A 219 10.19 4.10 6.97
CA THR A 219 9.54 3.19 7.94
C THR A 219 10.09 1.77 7.90
N LEU A 220 10.79 1.39 6.82
CA LEU A 220 11.30 0.02 6.62
C LEU A 220 12.23 -0.47 7.74
N PRO A 221 13.15 0.35 8.30
CA PRO A 221 14.02 -0.11 9.39
C PRO A 221 13.26 -0.56 10.64
N HIS A 222 12.17 0.14 11.03
CA HIS A 222 11.33 -0.24 12.16
C HIS A 222 10.52 -1.51 11.84
N LEU A 223 9.97 -1.59 10.63
CA LEU A 223 9.25 -2.77 10.16
C LEU A 223 10.14 -4.02 10.04
N ALA A 224 11.45 -3.85 9.88
CA ALA A 224 12.41 -4.96 9.83
C ALA A 224 12.73 -5.57 11.22
N GLU A 225 12.33 -4.94 12.33
CA GLU A 225 12.53 -5.46 13.68
C GLU A 225 11.50 -6.54 14.02
N LEU A 226 11.95 -7.76 14.37
CA LEU A 226 11.09 -8.93 14.56
C LEU A 226 10.86 -9.27 16.03
N ALA A 227 9.61 -9.56 16.38
CA ALA A 227 9.18 -9.96 17.72
C ALA A 227 9.68 -11.35 18.12
N LEU A 228 9.99 -12.23 17.18
CA LEU A 228 10.32 -13.63 17.41
C LEU A 228 11.48 -13.79 18.38
N GLY A 229 11.30 -14.70 19.35
CA GLY A 229 12.18 -14.87 20.51
C GLY A 229 11.67 -14.21 21.79
N GLY A 230 10.60 -13.37 21.72
CA GLY A 230 9.94 -12.83 22.90
C GLY A 230 9.04 -13.83 23.61
N THR A 231 8.58 -14.86 22.90
CA THR A 231 7.64 -15.89 23.34
C THR A 231 6.33 -15.32 23.89
N ALA A 232 5.91 -15.70 25.09
CA ALA A 232 4.57 -15.41 25.62
C ALA A 232 4.33 -13.93 25.93
N VAL A 233 5.31 -13.25 26.57
CA VAL A 233 5.18 -11.88 27.09
C VAL A 233 6.38 -10.97 26.80
N GLY A 234 7.39 -11.46 26.08
CA GLY A 234 8.59 -10.68 25.75
C GLY A 234 9.87 -11.12 26.49
N THR A 235 9.77 -12.03 27.46
CA THR A 235 10.91 -12.49 28.28
C THR A 235 11.77 -13.55 27.62
N GLY A 236 11.31 -14.17 26.51
CA GLY A 236 12.01 -15.28 25.86
C GLY A 236 11.96 -16.60 26.65
N LEU A 237 10.94 -16.79 27.49
CA LEU A 237 10.75 -18.02 28.25
C LEU A 237 10.78 -19.25 27.34
N ASN A 238 11.56 -20.29 27.73
CA ASN A 238 11.74 -21.55 27.01
C ASN A 238 12.48 -21.45 25.68
N THR A 239 13.20 -20.36 25.40
CA THR A 239 14.10 -20.27 24.24
C THR A 239 15.56 -20.60 24.66
N PRO A 240 16.34 -21.24 23.80
CA PRO A 240 17.80 -21.33 23.97
C PRO A 240 18.45 -19.93 23.89
N LYS A 241 19.56 -19.74 24.59
CA LYS A 241 20.30 -18.49 24.55
C LYS A 241 20.72 -18.11 23.13
N GLY A 242 20.41 -16.89 22.69
CA GLY A 242 20.72 -16.36 21.37
C GLY A 242 19.75 -16.80 20.27
N TYR A 243 18.66 -17.44 20.62
CA TYR A 243 17.61 -17.85 19.68
C TYR A 243 17.07 -16.67 18.86
N ASP A 244 16.72 -15.57 19.51
CA ASP A 244 16.12 -14.38 18.92
C ASP A 244 17.00 -13.73 17.84
N VAL A 245 18.29 -13.62 18.08
CA VAL A 245 19.26 -13.06 17.11
C VAL A 245 19.45 -14.03 15.92
N LYS A 246 19.62 -15.34 16.21
CA LYS A 246 19.85 -16.33 15.16
C LYS A 246 18.64 -16.54 14.26
N VAL A 247 17.44 -16.60 14.83
CA VAL A 247 16.22 -16.81 14.04
C VAL A 247 15.95 -15.62 13.11
N ALA A 248 16.19 -14.39 13.58
CA ALA A 248 16.10 -13.21 12.74
C ALA A 248 17.12 -13.22 11.60
N ALA A 249 18.36 -13.67 11.87
CA ALA A 249 19.39 -13.82 10.84
C ALA A 249 19.01 -14.89 9.78
N TYR A 250 18.40 -16.00 10.19
CA TYR A 250 17.89 -16.99 9.24
C TYR A 250 16.70 -16.46 8.41
N ILE A 251 15.79 -15.69 9.03
CA ILE A 251 14.71 -15.02 8.30
C ILE A 251 15.30 -14.07 7.26
N ALA A 252 16.27 -13.24 7.64
CA ALA A 252 16.97 -12.35 6.72
C ALA A 252 17.61 -13.10 5.55
N LYS A 253 18.29 -14.22 5.85
CA LYS A 253 18.92 -15.08 4.82
C LYS A 253 17.89 -15.69 3.85
N PHE A 254 16.76 -16.17 4.35
CA PHE A 254 15.78 -16.88 3.50
C PHE A 254 14.90 -15.93 2.69
N THR A 255 14.76 -14.69 3.15
CA THR A 255 13.98 -13.64 2.45
C THR A 255 14.85 -12.74 1.59
N ASP A 256 16.16 -12.75 1.76
CA ASP A 256 17.13 -11.76 1.23
C ASP A 256 16.76 -10.32 1.62
N LEU A 257 16.28 -10.14 2.86
CA LEU A 257 15.81 -8.87 3.39
C LEU A 257 16.49 -8.56 4.74
N PRO A 258 16.64 -7.28 5.14
CA PRO A 258 17.46 -6.88 6.28
C PRO A 258 16.73 -7.02 7.63
N PHE A 259 16.05 -8.13 7.86
CA PHE A 259 15.38 -8.40 9.12
C PHE A 259 16.37 -8.57 10.27
N VAL A 260 16.01 -8.03 11.41
CA VAL A 260 16.79 -8.09 12.66
C VAL A 260 15.87 -8.41 13.84
N THR A 261 16.47 -8.85 14.95
CA THR A 261 15.71 -9.03 16.19
C THR A 261 15.30 -7.67 16.76
N ALA A 262 14.03 -7.53 17.21
CA ALA A 262 13.55 -6.29 17.81
C ALA A 262 14.35 -5.96 19.08
N LYS A 263 14.70 -4.69 19.24
CA LYS A 263 15.45 -4.18 20.39
C LYS A 263 14.69 -4.34 21.71
N ASN A 264 13.35 -4.27 21.62
CA ASN A 264 12.46 -4.43 22.76
C ASN A 264 11.34 -5.40 22.41
N LYS A 265 11.39 -6.62 22.99
CA LYS A 265 10.39 -7.67 22.73
C LYS A 265 9.03 -7.36 23.40
N PHE A 266 9.00 -6.56 24.43
CA PHE A 266 7.74 -6.18 25.11
C PHE A 266 6.93 -5.24 24.23
N GLU A 267 7.58 -4.24 23.62
CA GLU A 267 6.96 -3.36 22.63
C GLU A 267 6.50 -4.17 21.40
N ALA A 268 7.36 -5.01 20.86
CA ALA A 268 7.11 -5.78 19.64
C ALA A 268 5.92 -6.77 19.75
N LEU A 269 5.55 -7.21 20.98
CA LEU A 269 4.39 -8.06 21.23
C LEU A 269 3.12 -7.24 21.50
N ALA A 270 3.24 -6.08 22.15
CA ALA A 270 2.11 -5.37 22.73
C ALA A 270 1.64 -4.13 21.95
N ALA A 271 2.47 -3.57 21.05
CA ALA A 271 2.18 -2.30 20.40
C ALA A 271 1.89 -2.41 18.89
N HIS A 272 2.81 -2.81 18.07
CA HIS A 272 2.76 -2.80 16.59
C HIS A 272 2.85 -1.41 15.95
N ASP A 273 3.59 -0.52 16.59
CA ASP A 273 3.80 0.86 16.11
C ASP A 273 4.44 0.90 14.72
N ALA A 274 5.27 -0.08 14.37
CA ALA A 274 5.85 -0.19 13.04
C ALA A 274 4.81 -0.31 11.91
N LEU A 275 3.68 -1.02 12.15
CA LEU A 275 2.59 -1.08 11.18
C LEU A 275 1.80 0.22 11.12
N VAL A 276 1.55 0.84 12.27
CA VAL A 276 0.84 2.13 12.35
C VAL A 276 1.64 3.22 11.63
N GLU A 277 2.96 3.28 11.87
CA GLU A 277 3.88 4.21 11.21
C GLU A 277 3.90 4.01 9.69
N SER A 278 4.12 2.77 9.25
CA SER A 278 4.19 2.45 7.82
C SER A 278 2.86 2.70 7.10
N HIS A 279 1.73 2.41 7.74
CA HIS A 279 0.42 2.70 7.17
C HIS A 279 0.13 4.21 7.15
N GLY A 280 0.64 4.97 8.11
CA GLY A 280 0.62 6.44 8.07
C GLY A 280 1.29 7.00 6.82
N ALA A 281 2.39 6.39 6.37
CA ALA A 281 3.05 6.75 5.10
C ALA A 281 2.21 6.33 3.87
N LEU A 282 1.54 5.17 3.90
CA LEU A 282 0.57 4.78 2.86
C LEU A 282 -0.62 5.76 2.77
N LYS A 283 -1.13 6.22 3.92
CA LYS A 283 -2.17 7.26 3.96
C LYS A 283 -1.68 8.57 3.34
N GLN A 284 -0.47 9.01 3.63
CA GLN A 284 0.09 10.22 3.02
C GLN A 284 0.17 10.09 1.50
N LEU A 285 0.58 8.93 0.98
CA LEU A 285 0.53 8.65 -0.46
C LEU A 285 -0.88 8.69 -1.02
N ALA A 286 -1.86 8.08 -0.34
CA ALA A 286 -3.25 8.11 -0.76
C ALA A 286 -3.80 9.55 -0.88
N VAL A 287 -3.44 10.44 0.05
CA VAL A 287 -3.80 11.87 -0.01
C VAL A 287 -3.20 12.53 -1.25
N SER A 288 -1.93 12.28 -1.55
CA SER A 288 -1.24 12.82 -2.73
C SER A 288 -1.84 12.27 -4.04
N LEU A 289 -2.05 10.97 -4.12
CA LEU A 289 -2.64 10.31 -5.30
C LEU A 289 -4.06 10.78 -5.58
N ASN A 290 -4.87 10.99 -4.54
CA ASN A 290 -6.22 11.52 -4.69
C ASN A 290 -6.21 12.94 -5.27
N LYS A 291 -5.28 13.79 -4.83
CA LYS A 291 -5.11 15.14 -5.39
C LYS A 291 -4.69 15.06 -6.86
N ILE A 292 -3.72 14.25 -7.21
CA ILE A 292 -3.24 14.07 -8.59
C ILE A 292 -4.37 13.58 -9.49
N ALA A 293 -5.10 12.55 -9.10
CA ALA A 293 -6.21 12.00 -9.87
C ALA A 293 -7.34 13.03 -10.08
N ASN A 294 -7.66 13.84 -9.07
CA ASN A 294 -8.68 14.88 -9.17
C ASN A 294 -8.25 16.01 -10.12
N ASP A 295 -7.00 16.45 -10.07
CA ASP A 295 -6.49 17.48 -10.98
C ASP A 295 -6.50 16.97 -12.43
N VAL A 296 -5.98 15.77 -12.67
CA VAL A 296 -5.95 15.17 -14.02
C VAL A 296 -7.36 15.05 -14.61
N ARG A 297 -8.35 14.54 -13.85
CA ARG A 297 -9.72 14.43 -14.36
C ARG A 297 -10.38 15.78 -14.59
N MET A 298 -10.07 16.81 -13.77
CA MET A 298 -10.59 18.16 -14.00
C MET A 298 -9.95 18.84 -15.21
N LEU A 299 -8.64 18.74 -15.36
CA LEU A 299 -7.93 19.27 -16.53
C LEU A 299 -8.41 18.64 -17.84
N SER A 300 -8.79 17.35 -17.82
CA SER A 300 -9.32 16.61 -18.98
C SER A 300 -10.83 16.73 -19.16
N SER A 301 -11.54 17.45 -18.29
CA SER A 301 -13.01 17.54 -18.29
C SER A 301 -13.57 18.17 -19.57
N GLY A 302 -14.72 17.67 -20.01
CA GLY A 302 -15.43 18.17 -21.18
C GLY A 302 -15.72 17.07 -22.18
N PRO A 303 -15.19 17.14 -23.41
CA PRO A 303 -14.14 18.04 -23.95
C PRO A 303 -14.60 19.45 -24.33
N ARG A 304 -15.92 19.72 -24.52
CA ARG A 304 -16.40 21.02 -25.01
C ARG A 304 -16.95 21.93 -23.91
N SER A 305 -17.49 21.36 -22.82
CA SER A 305 -18.14 22.08 -21.72
C SER A 305 -17.39 21.95 -20.39
N GLY A 306 -16.11 21.67 -20.43
CA GLY A 306 -15.24 21.59 -19.26
C GLY A 306 -13.93 22.35 -19.46
N ILE A 307 -12.91 22.02 -18.68
CA ILE A 307 -11.59 22.67 -18.76
C ILE A 307 -10.87 22.26 -20.05
N GLY A 308 -10.71 20.96 -20.29
CA GLY A 308 -10.19 20.43 -21.54
C GLY A 308 -8.74 20.79 -21.88
N GLU A 309 -7.90 21.19 -20.93
CA GLU A 309 -6.51 21.57 -21.17
C GLU A 309 -5.59 20.38 -21.51
N ILE A 310 -5.99 19.18 -21.06
CA ILE A 310 -5.31 17.94 -21.41
C ILE A 310 -6.28 16.93 -21.99
N SER A 311 -5.79 15.98 -22.75
CA SER A 311 -6.48 14.74 -23.13
C SER A 311 -5.88 13.56 -22.37
N ILE A 312 -6.72 12.56 -22.09
CA ILE A 312 -6.34 11.28 -21.51
C ILE A 312 -6.78 10.14 -22.41
N PRO A 313 -6.18 8.94 -22.31
CA PRO A 313 -6.57 7.79 -23.11
C PRO A 313 -8.05 7.41 -22.93
N ALA A 314 -8.68 6.98 -24.03
CA ALA A 314 -10.01 6.42 -24.07
C ALA A 314 -9.89 4.90 -23.90
N ASN A 315 -10.16 4.38 -22.71
CA ASN A 315 -9.95 2.96 -22.41
C ASN A 315 -11.19 2.10 -22.68
N GLU A 316 -12.40 2.64 -22.41
CA GLU A 316 -13.67 1.94 -22.62
C GLU A 316 -14.83 2.90 -22.88
N PRO A 317 -15.95 2.44 -23.46
CA PRO A 317 -17.16 3.25 -23.62
C PRO A 317 -17.68 3.74 -22.24
N GLY A 318 -17.87 5.06 -22.11
CA GLY A 318 -18.21 5.69 -20.84
C GLY A 318 -19.71 5.76 -20.52
N SER A 319 -20.60 5.29 -21.42
CA SER A 319 -22.04 5.39 -21.21
C SER A 319 -22.82 4.36 -22.03
N SER A 320 -23.87 3.79 -21.42
CA SER A 320 -24.79 2.88 -22.11
C SER A 320 -25.83 3.59 -22.98
N ILE A 321 -26.02 4.92 -22.81
CA ILE A 321 -27.06 5.70 -23.52
C ILE A 321 -26.51 6.96 -24.22
N MET A 322 -25.26 7.35 -24.02
CA MET A 322 -24.61 8.52 -24.64
C MET A 322 -23.45 8.02 -25.52
N PRO A 323 -23.68 7.78 -26.83
CA PRO A 323 -22.64 7.28 -27.74
C PRO A 323 -21.44 8.24 -27.82
N GLY A 324 -20.25 7.68 -27.74
CA GLY A 324 -19.00 8.47 -27.82
C GLY A 324 -18.56 9.17 -26.53
N LYS A 325 -19.31 9.02 -25.41
CA LYS A 325 -18.87 9.53 -24.12
C LYS A 325 -17.76 8.65 -23.56
N VAL A 326 -16.66 9.30 -23.15
CA VAL A 326 -15.52 8.66 -22.48
C VAL A 326 -15.39 9.28 -21.08
N ASN A 327 -15.20 8.44 -20.06
CA ASN A 327 -15.03 8.89 -18.67
C ASN A 327 -13.57 8.76 -18.24
N PRO A 328 -13.13 9.53 -17.23
CA PRO A 328 -11.79 9.44 -16.63
C PRO A 328 -11.71 8.29 -15.63
N THR A 329 -11.98 7.06 -16.09
CA THR A 329 -12.22 5.89 -15.23
C THR A 329 -11.02 5.52 -14.37
N GLN A 330 -9.80 5.71 -14.86
CA GLN A 330 -8.59 5.48 -14.08
C GLN A 330 -8.45 6.47 -12.91
N CYS A 331 -8.84 7.73 -13.11
CA CYS A 331 -8.90 8.71 -12.02
C CYS A 331 -9.95 8.33 -10.98
N GLU A 332 -11.10 7.83 -11.42
CA GLU A 332 -12.17 7.38 -10.52
C GLU A 332 -11.73 6.17 -9.70
N ALA A 333 -11.13 5.15 -10.33
CA ALA A 333 -10.59 3.98 -9.66
C ALA A 333 -9.53 4.37 -8.60
N LEU A 334 -8.58 5.24 -8.97
CA LEU A 334 -7.52 5.68 -8.07
C LEU A 334 -8.08 6.44 -6.85
N THR A 335 -9.10 7.31 -7.05
CA THR A 335 -9.73 8.02 -5.92
C THR A 335 -10.50 7.09 -4.99
N MET A 336 -11.13 6.02 -5.52
CA MET A 336 -11.79 4.99 -4.68
C MET A 336 -10.76 4.19 -3.88
N VAL A 337 -9.63 3.82 -4.47
CA VAL A 337 -8.50 3.19 -3.74
C VAL A 337 -8.01 4.08 -2.61
N CYS A 338 -7.81 5.37 -2.86
CA CYS A 338 -7.39 6.32 -1.84
C CYS A 338 -8.38 6.39 -0.66
N ALA A 339 -9.68 6.40 -0.95
CA ALA A 339 -10.72 6.39 0.08
C ALA A 339 -10.67 5.11 0.94
N GLN A 340 -10.48 3.93 0.31
CA GLN A 340 -10.35 2.66 1.02
C GLN A 340 -9.12 2.64 1.93
N VAL A 341 -7.97 3.12 1.44
CA VAL A 341 -6.72 3.19 2.23
C VAL A 341 -6.89 4.09 3.46
N ILE A 342 -7.59 5.23 3.34
CA ILE A 342 -7.87 6.11 4.47
C ILE A 342 -8.77 5.40 5.50
N GLY A 343 -9.77 4.64 5.05
CA GLY A 343 -10.61 3.83 5.94
C GLY A 343 -9.82 2.74 6.67
N ASN A 344 -8.92 2.06 5.96
CA ASN A 344 -8.03 1.05 6.53
C ASN A 344 -7.07 1.64 7.57
N ASP A 345 -6.57 2.87 7.34
CA ASP A 345 -5.71 3.59 8.29
C ASP A 345 -6.40 3.78 9.65
N MET A 346 -7.68 4.13 9.63
CA MET A 346 -8.45 4.25 10.87
C MET A 346 -8.56 2.90 11.60
N ALA A 347 -8.83 1.82 10.88
CA ALA A 347 -8.90 0.48 11.48
C ALA A 347 -7.56 0.06 12.10
N ILE A 348 -6.44 0.37 11.45
CA ILE A 348 -5.09 0.07 11.94
C ILE A 348 -4.75 0.93 13.16
N ALA A 349 -5.05 2.23 13.13
CA ALA A 349 -4.81 3.13 14.26
C ALA A 349 -5.61 2.69 15.50
N VAL A 350 -6.89 2.37 15.33
CA VAL A 350 -7.72 1.85 16.43
C VAL A 350 -7.19 0.51 16.93
N GLY A 351 -6.78 -0.39 16.02
CA GLY A 351 -6.14 -1.67 16.38
C GLY A 351 -4.84 -1.48 17.16
N GLY A 352 -4.00 -0.53 16.78
CA GLY A 352 -2.77 -0.18 17.49
C GLY A 352 -3.02 0.30 18.93
N MET A 353 -4.10 1.04 19.16
CA MET A 353 -4.50 1.53 20.50
C MET A 353 -4.93 0.41 21.48
N GLN A 354 -5.18 -0.80 21.00
CA GLN A 354 -5.75 -1.90 21.78
C GLN A 354 -4.70 -2.86 22.37
N GLY A 355 -3.46 -2.45 22.46
CA GLY A 355 -2.43 -3.19 23.18
C GLY A 355 -2.57 -2.97 24.69
N GLN A 356 -3.05 -3.98 25.42
CA GLN A 356 -3.15 -3.94 26.89
C GLN A 356 -2.08 -4.83 27.48
N PHE A 357 -1.32 -4.29 28.44
CA PHE A 357 -0.22 -4.97 29.11
C PHE A 357 0.79 -5.55 28.09
N GLU A 358 0.95 -6.87 28.02
CA GLU A 358 2.02 -7.53 27.25
C GLU A 358 1.57 -8.05 25.87
N LEU A 359 0.32 -7.78 25.44
CA LEU A 359 -0.16 -8.27 24.14
C LEU A 359 -1.21 -7.37 23.49
N ASN A 360 -1.00 -7.07 22.22
CA ASN A 360 -2.05 -6.56 21.35
C ASN A 360 -2.82 -7.73 20.71
N VAL A 361 -4.15 -7.69 20.78
CA VAL A 361 -5.04 -8.75 20.27
C VAL A 361 -5.89 -8.27 19.07
N PHE A 362 -5.41 -7.31 18.29
CA PHE A 362 -6.00 -6.81 17.04
C PHE A 362 -5.14 -7.13 15.80
N LYS A 363 -4.15 -7.99 15.96
CA LYS A 363 -3.17 -8.29 14.91
C LYS A 363 -3.79 -8.74 13.59
N PRO A 364 -4.78 -9.66 13.54
CA PRO A 364 -5.34 -10.11 12.27
C PRO A 364 -5.99 -9.00 11.45
N VAL A 365 -6.76 -8.10 12.07
CA VAL A 365 -7.38 -6.98 11.36
C VAL A 365 -6.37 -5.94 10.92
N MET A 366 -5.35 -5.65 11.74
CA MET A 366 -4.26 -4.75 11.36
C MET A 366 -3.50 -5.28 10.14
N ALA A 367 -3.12 -6.56 10.16
CA ALA A 367 -2.42 -7.21 9.06
C ALA A 367 -3.21 -7.18 7.75
N ALA A 368 -4.50 -7.56 7.78
CA ALA A 368 -5.34 -7.60 6.60
C ALA A 368 -5.54 -6.20 5.98
N ASN A 369 -5.81 -5.18 6.80
CA ASN A 369 -5.98 -3.81 6.31
C ASN A 369 -4.67 -3.23 5.74
N PHE A 370 -3.53 -3.55 6.37
CA PHE A 370 -2.22 -3.11 5.89
C PHE A 370 -1.92 -3.70 4.51
N LEU A 371 -2.03 -5.02 4.39
CA LEU A 371 -1.71 -5.74 3.14
C LEU A 371 -2.65 -5.33 2.00
N GLN A 372 -3.94 -5.14 2.29
CA GLN A 372 -4.89 -4.63 1.31
C GLN A 372 -4.48 -3.23 0.83
N SER A 373 -4.17 -2.31 1.73
CA SER A 373 -3.77 -0.94 1.37
C SER A 373 -2.50 -0.91 0.54
N ALA A 374 -1.49 -1.68 0.94
CA ALA A 374 -0.21 -1.76 0.24
C ALA A 374 -0.37 -2.34 -1.18
N GLN A 375 -1.18 -3.41 -1.33
CA GLN A 375 -1.50 -3.98 -2.64
C GLN A 375 -2.23 -2.97 -3.52
N LEU A 376 -3.32 -2.39 -3.00
CA LEU A 376 -4.17 -1.47 -3.76
C LEU A 376 -3.40 -0.24 -4.26
N ILE A 377 -2.53 0.35 -3.45
CA ILE A 377 -1.71 1.50 -3.88
C ILE A 377 -0.75 1.11 -4.99
N GLY A 378 -0.05 -0.01 -4.84
CA GLY A 378 0.88 -0.50 -5.87
C GLY A 378 0.18 -0.73 -7.21
N ASP A 379 -0.89 -1.54 -7.19
CA ASP A 379 -1.65 -1.89 -8.39
C ASP A 379 -2.30 -0.67 -9.05
N ALA A 380 -2.90 0.22 -8.25
CA ALA A 380 -3.56 1.42 -8.75
C ALA A 380 -2.57 2.41 -9.38
N CYS A 381 -1.36 2.54 -8.82
CA CYS A 381 -0.31 3.36 -9.43
C CYS A 381 0.12 2.82 -10.79
N VAL A 382 0.32 1.50 -10.91
CA VAL A 382 0.67 0.85 -12.19
C VAL A 382 -0.47 1.00 -13.21
N SER A 383 -1.71 0.74 -12.79
CA SER A 383 -2.88 0.88 -13.66
C SER A 383 -3.07 2.32 -14.15
N PHE A 384 -2.98 3.29 -13.24
CA PHE A 384 -3.09 4.71 -13.58
C PHE A 384 -1.94 5.17 -14.48
N ASP A 385 -0.74 4.68 -14.26
CA ASP A 385 0.42 4.97 -15.11
C ASP A 385 0.18 4.53 -16.55
N ILE A 386 -0.06 3.24 -16.75
CA ILE A 386 -0.17 2.63 -18.08
C ILE A 386 -1.41 3.13 -18.85
N HIS A 387 -2.55 3.26 -18.16
CA HIS A 387 -3.84 3.53 -18.80
C HIS A 387 -4.29 4.99 -18.71
N CYS A 388 -3.50 5.87 -18.07
CA CYS A 388 -3.82 7.29 -17.97
C CYS A 388 -2.56 8.16 -18.17
N ALA A 389 -1.60 8.09 -17.23
CA ALA A 389 -0.51 9.06 -17.14
C ALA A 389 0.40 9.06 -18.38
N GLU A 390 0.78 7.89 -18.91
CA GLU A 390 1.60 7.77 -20.11
C GLU A 390 0.97 8.46 -21.34
N GLY A 391 -0.36 8.40 -21.45
CA GLY A 391 -1.11 8.92 -22.58
C GLY A 391 -1.64 10.34 -22.40
N ILE A 392 -1.26 11.06 -21.35
CA ILE A 392 -1.66 12.47 -21.17
C ILE A 392 -0.96 13.34 -22.23
N GLU A 393 -1.76 14.15 -22.95
CA GLU A 393 -1.28 15.10 -23.95
C GLU A 393 -1.90 16.50 -23.74
N PRO A 394 -1.15 17.61 -23.96
CA PRO A 394 -1.69 18.96 -23.87
C PRO A 394 -2.65 19.28 -25.03
N ASN A 395 -3.75 19.95 -24.75
CA ASN A 395 -4.62 20.56 -25.74
C ASN A 395 -4.17 22.00 -26.02
N TYR A 396 -3.18 22.18 -26.87
CA TYR A 396 -2.54 23.47 -27.13
C TYR A 396 -3.51 24.58 -27.50
N GLU A 397 -4.52 24.31 -28.37
CA GLU A 397 -5.51 25.31 -28.76
C GLU A 397 -6.39 25.77 -27.57
N VAL A 398 -6.80 24.85 -26.72
CA VAL A 398 -7.58 25.16 -25.51
C VAL A 398 -6.73 25.97 -24.55
N ILE A 399 -5.52 25.51 -24.26
CA ILE A 399 -4.56 26.18 -23.37
C ILE A 399 -4.32 27.63 -23.87
N LYS A 400 -4.00 27.80 -25.12
CA LYS A 400 -3.74 29.10 -25.72
C LYS A 400 -4.97 30.04 -25.64
N LYS A 401 -6.15 29.51 -25.96
CA LYS A 401 -7.40 30.28 -25.86
C LYS A 401 -7.68 30.74 -24.44
N GLN A 402 -7.53 29.86 -23.47
CA GLN A 402 -7.78 30.20 -22.06
C GLN A 402 -6.73 31.19 -21.53
N LEU A 403 -5.45 30.99 -21.88
CA LEU A 403 -4.37 31.89 -21.49
C LEU A 403 -4.60 33.30 -22.02
N ASN A 404 -4.91 33.43 -23.32
CA ASN A 404 -5.14 34.75 -23.94
C ASN A 404 -6.37 35.48 -23.40
N ASN A 405 -7.35 34.76 -22.89
CA ASN A 405 -8.57 35.33 -22.27
C ASN A 405 -8.42 35.68 -20.79
N SER A 406 -7.29 35.29 -20.17
CA SER A 406 -7.11 35.48 -18.73
C SER A 406 -6.91 36.95 -18.37
N LEU A 407 -7.76 37.45 -17.47
CA LEU A 407 -7.60 38.79 -16.90
C LEU A 407 -6.37 38.91 -15.97
N MET A 408 -5.85 37.78 -15.49
CA MET A 408 -4.74 37.77 -14.54
C MET A 408 -3.38 38.05 -15.20
N LEU A 409 -3.30 38.06 -16.53
CA LEU A 409 -2.15 38.56 -17.29
C LEU A 409 -1.84 40.02 -16.99
N VAL A 410 -2.84 40.80 -16.54
CA VAL A 410 -2.67 42.20 -16.12
C VAL A 410 -1.61 42.38 -15.02
N THR A 411 -1.31 41.30 -14.28
CA THR A 411 -0.29 41.30 -13.20
C THR A 411 1.10 41.69 -13.75
N ALA A 412 1.40 41.38 -15.02
CA ALA A 412 2.62 41.80 -15.67
C ALA A 412 2.77 43.34 -15.80
N LEU A 413 1.66 44.06 -15.76
CA LEU A 413 1.67 45.54 -15.80
C LEU A 413 1.97 46.19 -14.46
N ASN A 414 1.85 45.49 -13.33
CA ASN A 414 2.04 46.05 -11.98
C ASN A 414 3.37 46.81 -11.83
N PRO A 415 4.53 46.29 -12.30
CA PRO A 415 5.81 47.00 -12.19
C PRO A 415 5.91 48.25 -13.07
N LYS A 416 5.03 48.38 -14.10
CA LYS A 416 5.08 49.45 -15.07
C LYS A 416 4.13 50.60 -14.79
N ILE A 417 2.89 50.28 -14.41
CA ILE A 417 1.83 51.28 -14.23
C ILE A 417 1.24 51.30 -12.82
N GLY A 418 1.65 50.37 -11.98
CA GLY A 418 1.16 50.22 -10.60
C GLY A 418 -0.11 49.38 -10.48
N TYR A 419 -0.32 48.81 -9.27
CA TYR A 419 -1.40 47.86 -8.95
C TYR A 419 -2.81 48.39 -9.24
N TYR A 420 -3.09 49.62 -8.85
CA TYR A 420 -4.44 50.18 -8.98
C TYR A 420 -4.88 50.42 -10.42
N LYS A 421 -3.97 50.87 -11.30
CA LYS A 421 -4.25 51.02 -12.71
C LYS A 421 -4.42 49.66 -13.40
N ALA A 422 -3.58 48.69 -13.03
CA ALA A 422 -3.73 47.31 -13.50
C ALA A 422 -5.10 46.71 -13.07
N ALA A 423 -5.53 46.93 -11.83
CA ALA A 423 -6.81 46.49 -11.36
C ALA A 423 -7.98 47.17 -12.09
N GLU A 424 -7.87 48.47 -12.42
CA GLU A 424 -8.87 49.20 -13.22
C GLU A 424 -9.00 48.60 -14.62
N ILE A 425 -7.88 48.29 -15.29
CA ILE A 425 -7.90 47.61 -16.61
C ILE A 425 -8.63 46.26 -16.51
N ALA A 426 -8.29 45.43 -15.55
CA ALA A 426 -8.90 44.09 -15.42
C ALA A 426 -10.40 44.18 -15.12
N ASN A 427 -10.81 45.07 -14.19
CA ASN A 427 -12.21 45.28 -13.82
C ASN A 427 -13.03 45.82 -15.00
N THR A 428 -12.45 46.74 -15.78
CA THR A 428 -13.11 47.35 -16.94
C THR A 428 -13.26 46.34 -18.08
N ALA A 429 -12.22 45.56 -18.33
CA ALA A 429 -12.25 44.48 -19.31
C ALA A 429 -13.29 43.43 -18.95
N HIS A 430 -13.36 43.01 -17.66
CA HIS A 430 -14.36 42.06 -17.21
C HIS A 430 -15.80 42.60 -17.37
N LYS A 431 -16.02 43.83 -16.97
CA LYS A 431 -17.35 44.50 -17.06
C LYS A 431 -17.82 44.64 -18.49
N ASN A 432 -16.91 45.02 -19.42
CA ASN A 432 -17.23 45.30 -20.79
C ASN A 432 -17.19 44.06 -21.68
N GLY A 433 -16.65 42.95 -21.21
CA GLY A 433 -16.40 41.73 -22.04
C GLY A 433 -15.32 41.94 -23.10
N THR A 434 -14.38 42.86 -22.85
CA THR A 434 -13.28 43.24 -23.75
C THR A 434 -11.96 42.59 -23.29
N THR A 435 -10.90 42.78 -24.09
CA THR A 435 -9.57 42.28 -23.71
C THR A 435 -8.83 43.26 -22.80
N LEU A 436 -7.85 42.77 -22.04
CA LEU A 436 -6.96 43.62 -21.25
C LEU A 436 -6.22 44.65 -22.13
N LYS A 437 -5.80 44.26 -23.31
CA LYS A 437 -5.09 45.15 -24.26
C LYS A 437 -5.99 46.31 -24.70
N GLU A 438 -7.23 46.01 -25.10
CA GLU A 438 -8.20 47.04 -25.49
C GLU A 438 -8.41 48.06 -24.38
N GLU A 439 -8.67 47.61 -23.17
CA GLU A 439 -8.94 48.53 -22.03
C GLU A 439 -7.65 49.24 -21.56
N ALA A 440 -6.48 48.63 -21.61
CA ALA A 440 -5.23 49.30 -21.27
C ALA A 440 -4.97 50.51 -22.21
N VAL A 441 -5.27 50.35 -23.50
CA VAL A 441 -5.15 51.42 -24.49
C VAL A 441 -6.28 52.45 -24.34
N ASN A 442 -7.54 52.01 -24.18
CA ASN A 442 -8.69 52.90 -24.03
C ASN A 442 -8.59 53.80 -22.80
N LEU A 443 -8.07 53.29 -21.69
CA LEU A 443 -7.82 54.03 -20.46
C LEU A 443 -6.57 54.93 -20.56
N GLY A 444 -5.78 54.82 -21.60
CA GLY A 444 -4.58 55.60 -21.83
C GLY A 444 -3.41 55.22 -20.88
N TYR A 445 -3.38 54.01 -20.42
CA TYR A 445 -2.32 53.53 -19.51
C TYR A 445 -1.14 52.88 -20.23
N THR A 446 -1.37 52.39 -21.46
CA THR A 446 -0.33 51.86 -22.35
C THR A 446 -0.67 52.14 -23.80
N THR A 447 0.31 52.10 -24.69
CA THR A 447 0.08 51.86 -26.12
C THR A 447 -0.10 50.36 -26.41
N ALA A 448 -0.56 50.01 -27.58
CA ALA A 448 -0.70 48.62 -28.02
C ALA A 448 0.65 47.90 -28.03
N GLU A 449 1.69 48.62 -28.52
CA GLU A 449 3.08 48.13 -28.60
C GLU A 449 3.69 47.92 -27.21
N GLU A 450 3.44 48.86 -26.27
CA GLU A 450 3.90 48.72 -24.87
C GLU A 450 3.21 47.54 -24.18
N PHE A 451 1.90 47.36 -24.41
CA PHE A 451 1.18 46.21 -23.85
C PHE A 451 1.79 44.88 -24.32
N ASP A 452 1.99 44.74 -25.65
CA ASP A 452 2.56 43.51 -26.24
C ASP A 452 4.01 43.27 -25.80
N ALA A 453 4.77 44.33 -25.52
CA ALA A 453 6.15 44.23 -25.03
C ALA A 453 6.21 43.82 -23.53
N TRP A 454 5.22 44.21 -22.73
CA TRP A 454 5.21 44.00 -21.26
C TRP A 454 4.41 42.80 -20.80
N VAL A 455 3.38 42.41 -21.54
CA VAL A 455 2.50 41.29 -21.17
C VAL A 455 2.88 40.07 -22.02
N LYS A 456 3.87 39.35 -21.53
CA LYS A 456 4.37 38.09 -22.14
C LYS A 456 4.18 36.97 -21.11
N PRO A 457 3.20 36.08 -21.34
CA PRO A 457 2.94 34.98 -20.39
C PRO A 457 4.16 34.11 -20.12
N GLU A 458 5.04 33.95 -21.13
CA GLU A 458 6.31 33.20 -21.04
C GLU A 458 7.31 33.81 -20.06
N ASP A 459 7.25 35.11 -19.81
CA ASP A 459 8.12 35.84 -18.89
C ASP A 459 7.52 35.85 -17.45
N MET A 460 6.33 35.29 -17.24
CA MET A 460 5.61 35.25 -15.97
C MET A 460 5.74 33.91 -15.22
N VAL A 461 6.46 32.92 -15.78
CA VAL A 461 6.58 31.54 -15.29
C VAL A 461 7.98 31.22 -14.78
#